data_bc82b0f658f4e6c321e57263d472d5da
#
_entry.id   bc82b0f658f4e6c321e57263d472d5da
#
_cell.length_a   1.000
_cell.length_b   1.000
_cell.length_c   1.000
_cell.angle_alpha   90.00
_cell.angle_beta   90.00
_cell.angle_gamma   90.00
#
_symmetry.space_group_name_H-M   'P 1'
#
loop_
_entity.id
_entity.type
_entity.pdbx_description
1 polymer ?
#
loop_
_entity_poly.entity_id
_entity_poly.type
_entity_poly.pdbx_seq_one_letter_code
_entity_poly.pdbx_strand_id
1 'polypeptide(L)'
;MDEDNPERLHVAGRLDIDTTGLVLLTDDGNWSHAVTSPQRKCWQRYYVETAEVINEQAQLHFSRGVFLKDDKARTLPAELDILGERVARLKICEGRYHQVKRTLAARGNKVVGLHRVQIGDIVLDADLAPGEFRALTEEEVAGI
;
A
#
# COMPACT_ATOMS: atom_id res chain seq x y z
N MET A 1 -3.42 -13.75 -16.84
CA MET A 1 -3.74 -14.46 -15.58
C MET A 1 -4.62 -15.66 -15.93
N ASP A 2 -4.28 -16.82 -15.42
CA ASP A 2 -5.01 -18.04 -15.71
C ASP A 2 -6.06 -18.32 -14.62
N GLU A 3 -7.31 -17.93 -14.87
CA GLU A 3 -8.40 -18.08 -13.92
C GLU A 3 -8.86 -19.53 -13.76
N ASP A 4 -8.55 -20.39 -14.74
CA ASP A 4 -8.91 -21.81 -14.71
C ASP A 4 -8.00 -22.61 -13.76
N ASN A 5 -6.93 -22.00 -13.25
CA ASN A 5 -5.94 -22.63 -12.40
C ASN A 5 -5.67 -21.78 -11.15
N PRO A 6 -6.66 -21.65 -10.25
CA PRO A 6 -6.50 -20.80 -9.07
C PRO A 6 -5.35 -21.24 -8.14
N GLU A 7 -4.93 -22.48 -8.20
CA GLU A 7 -3.82 -22.98 -7.38
C GLU A 7 -2.47 -22.36 -7.74
N ARG A 8 -2.33 -21.82 -8.95
CA ARG A 8 -1.11 -21.14 -9.39
C ARG A 8 -1.08 -19.67 -9.01
N LEU A 9 -2.23 -19.13 -8.62
CA LEU A 9 -2.32 -17.71 -8.28
C LEU A 9 -1.72 -17.46 -6.90
N HIS A 10 -0.96 -16.39 -6.81
CA HIS A 10 -0.43 -15.90 -5.55
C HIS A 10 -0.65 -14.38 -5.45
N VAL A 11 -0.57 -13.87 -4.25
CA VAL A 11 -0.77 -12.43 -3.99
C VAL A 11 0.49 -11.65 -4.34
N ALA A 12 0.34 -10.64 -5.19
CA ALA A 12 1.39 -9.67 -5.47
C ALA A 12 1.17 -8.44 -4.59
N GLY A 13 1.96 -8.32 -3.52
CA GLY A 13 1.81 -7.24 -2.55
C GLY A 13 0.73 -7.54 -1.50
N ARG A 14 1.13 -8.21 -0.45
CA ARG A 14 0.24 -8.64 0.63
C ARG A 14 -0.37 -7.45 1.37
N LEU A 15 -1.61 -7.61 1.82
CA LEU A 15 -2.23 -6.72 2.80
C LEU A 15 -2.05 -7.31 4.20
N ASP A 16 -1.91 -6.44 5.19
CA ASP A 16 -2.00 -6.85 6.59
C ASP A 16 -3.41 -7.34 6.89
N ILE A 17 -3.57 -8.18 7.91
CA ILE A 17 -4.84 -8.82 8.22
C ILE A 17 -5.99 -7.83 8.47
N ASP A 18 -5.67 -6.64 8.96
CA ASP A 18 -6.65 -5.59 9.26
C ASP A 18 -6.66 -4.46 8.21
N THR A 19 -5.97 -4.64 7.10
CA THR A 19 -5.95 -3.69 5.98
C THR A 19 -6.89 -4.19 4.89
N THR A 20 -7.65 -3.27 4.31
CA THR A 20 -8.59 -3.58 3.23
C THR A 20 -8.11 -3.00 1.90
N GLY A 21 -8.80 -3.32 0.83
CA GLY A 21 -8.60 -2.69 -0.46
C GLY A 21 -8.09 -3.60 -1.55
N LEU A 22 -7.39 -2.99 -2.50
CA LEU A 22 -6.91 -3.66 -3.72
C LEU A 22 -5.88 -4.73 -3.42
N VAL A 23 -6.13 -5.92 -3.94
CA VAL A 23 -5.19 -7.05 -3.93
C VAL A 23 -5.01 -7.53 -5.37
N LEU A 24 -3.77 -7.71 -5.77
CA LEU A 24 -3.44 -8.25 -7.08
C LEU A 24 -3.10 -9.72 -6.96
N LEU A 25 -3.66 -10.54 -7.84
CA LEU A 25 -3.36 -11.97 -7.93
C LEU A 25 -2.72 -12.25 -9.28
N THR A 26 -1.68 -13.07 -9.29
CA THR A 26 -0.96 -13.43 -10.51
C THR A 26 -0.33 -14.81 -10.38
N ASP A 27 -0.08 -15.46 -11.51
CA ASP A 27 0.74 -16.67 -11.60
C ASP A 27 2.17 -16.36 -12.12
N ASP A 28 2.43 -15.08 -12.44
CA ASP A 28 3.74 -14.63 -12.97
C ASP A 28 4.60 -14.06 -11.85
N GLY A 29 5.62 -14.83 -11.43
CA GLY A 29 6.53 -14.42 -10.38
C GLY A 29 7.37 -13.19 -10.72
N ASN A 30 7.72 -13.00 -11.99
CA ASN A 30 8.47 -11.82 -12.41
C ASN A 30 7.62 -10.54 -12.31
N TRP A 31 6.36 -10.62 -12.72
CA TRP A 31 5.44 -9.49 -12.58
C TRP A 31 5.16 -9.17 -11.12
N SER A 32 4.95 -10.19 -10.30
CA SER A 32 4.77 -10.04 -8.85
C SER A 32 5.96 -9.35 -8.21
N HIS A 33 7.18 -9.74 -8.60
CA HIS A 33 8.41 -9.11 -8.11
C HIS A 33 8.49 -7.63 -8.52
N ALA A 34 8.09 -7.30 -9.74
CA ALA A 34 8.08 -5.93 -10.22
C ALA A 34 7.11 -5.06 -9.41
N VAL A 35 5.95 -5.61 -9.02
CA VAL A 35 4.96 -4.91 -8.20
C VAL A 35 5.51 -4.61 -6.81
N THR A 36 6.25 -5.53 -6.22
CA THR A 36 6.62 -5.45 -4.79
C THR A 36 8.04 -4.92 -4.55
N SER A 37 8.89 -4.88 -5.57
CA SER A 37 10.29 -4.45 -5.39
C SER A 37 10.40 -2.94 -5.15
N PRO A 38 11.01 -2.50 -4.04
CA PRO A 38 11.24 -1.08 -3.78
C PRO A 38 12.12 -0.41 -4.85
N GLN A 39 13.00 -1.17 -5.50
CA GLN A 39 13.88 -0.66 -6.56
C GLN A 39 13.11 -0.27 -7.81
N ARG A 40 11.98 -0.91 -8.08
CA ARG A 40 11.10 -0.60 -9.20
C ARG A 40 10.20 0.60 -8.92
N LYS A 41 10.10 1.02 -7.66
CA LYS A 41 9.29 2.14 -7.20
C LYS A 41 7.85 2.10 -7.71
N CYS A 42 7.22 0.93 -7.61
CA CYS A 42 5.81 0.78 -7.90
C CYS A 42 5.01 1.42 -6.75
N TRP A 43 4.50 2.62 -6.98
CA TRP A 43 3.82 3.40 -5.95
C TRP A 43 2.48 2.79 -5.60
N GLN A 44 2.17 2.79 -4.29
CA GLN A 44 0.90 2.34 -3.75
C GLN A 44 0.23 3.51 -3.04
N ARG A 45 -1.09 3.61 -3.16
CA ARG A 45 -1.87 4.67 -2.51
C ARG A 45 -2.87 4.07 -1.55
N TYR A 46 -2.95 4.71 -0.38
CA TYR A 46 -3.84 4.28 0.71
C TYR A 46 -4.66 5.45 1.23
N TYR A 47 -5.86 5.15 1.75
CA TYR A 47 -6.54 6.02 2.70
C TYR A 47 -6.20 5.55 4.11
N VAL A 48 -5.87 6.50 4.98
CA VAL A 48 -5.45 6.23 6.36
C VAL A 48 -6.37 6.96 7.31
N GLU A 49 -6.91 6.24 8.29
CA GLU A 49 -7.68 6.82 9.39
C GLU A 49 -6.93 6.58 10.68
N THR A 50 -6.89 7.59 11.55
CA THR A 50 -6.14 7.54 12.80
C THR A 50 -7.03 7.81 14.01
N ALA A 51 -6.58 7.35 15.18
CA ALA A 51 -7.28 7.57 16.45
C ALA A 51 -7.15 9.01 16.94
N GLU A 52 -6.00 9.62 16.69
CA GLU A 52 -5.70 11.00 17.11
C GLU A 52 -5.52 11.90 15.90
N VAL A 53 -5.58 13.20 16.12
CA VAL A 53 -5.36 14.20 15.07
C VAL A 53 -3.99 14.02 14.42
N ILE A 54 -3.95 14.02 13.10
CA ILE A 54 -2.71 13.94 12.34
C ILE A 54 -2.09 15.33 12.28
N ASN A 55 -0.87 15.48 12.78
CA ASN A 55 -0.18 16.76 12.71
C ASN A 55 0.78 16.82 11.52
N GLU A 56 1.21 18.04 11.19
CA GLU A 56 2.10 18.29 10.05
C GLU A 56 3.45 17.61 10.17
N GLN A 57 3.90 17.31 11.39
CA GLN A 57 5.16 16.61 11.58
C GLN A 57 5.13 15.19 11.04
N ALA A 58 3.97 14.52 11.08
CA ALA A 58 3.81 13.21 10.46
C ALA A 58 4.10 13.28 8.96
N GLN A 59 3.60 14.31 8.28
CA GLN A 59 3.86 14.55 6.87
C GLN A 59 5.35 14.68 6.58
N LEU A 60 6.06 15.46 7.38
CA LEU A 60 7.52 15.63 7.25
C LEU A 60 8.27 14.31 7.49
N HIS A 61 7.85 13.53 8.48
CA HIS A 61 8.50 12.25 8.79
C HIS A 61 8.36 11.26 7.63
N PHE A 62 7.19 11.16 7.02
CA PHE A 62 7.02 10.31 5.84
C PHE A 62 7.86 10.80 4.66
N SER A 63 7.92 12.12 4.43
CA SER A 63 8.65 12.68 3.29
C SER A 63 10.16 12.50 3.40
N ARG A 64 10.71 12.52 4.61
CA ARG A 64 12.15 12.36 4.85
C ARG A 64 12.56 10.92 5.07
N GLY A 65 11.60 10.05 5.38
CA GLY A 65 11.87 8.72 5.87
C GLY A 65 12.31 8.73 7.33
N VAL A 66 12.15 7.60 7.98
CA VAL A 66 12.52 7.43 9.39
C VAL A 66 13.19 6.08 9.60
N PHE A 67 13.97 5.96 10.67
CA PHE A 67 14.45 4.67 11.15
C PHE A 67 13.38 4.07 12.04
N LEU A 68 12.85 2.92 11.64
CA LEU A 68 11.93 2.16 12.45
C LEU A 68 12.75 1.23 13.36
N LYS A 69 12.22 0.95 14.55
CA LYS A 69 12.87 0.06 15.51
C LYS A 69 13.19 -1.27 14.82
N ASP A 70 14.41 -1.75 15.02
CA ASP A 70 14.94 -3.02 14.48
C ASP A 70 15.17 -3.04 12.97
N ASP A 71 14.92 -1.95 12.27
CA ASP A 71 15.23 -1.84 10.85
C ASP A 71 16.63 -1.27 10.65
N LYS A 72 17.35 -1.79 9.65
CA LYS A 72 18.75 -1.41 9.38
C LYS A 72 18.89 -0.16 8.53
N ALA A 73 17.84 0.25 7.85
CA ALA A 73 17.88 1.38 6.94
C ALA A 73 16.66 2.28 7.15
N ARG A 74 16.85 3.55 6.82
CA ARG A 74 15.76 4.51 6.84
C ARG A 74 14.67 4.11 5.83
N THR A 75 13.41 4.37 6.17
CA THR A 75 12.31 4.17 5.22
C THR A 75 12.48 5.10 4.01
N LEU A 76 12.01 4.65 2.85
CA LEU A 76 12.01 5.48 1.65
C LEU A 76 11.04 6.66 1.81
N PRO A 77 11.34 7.80 1.16
CA PRO A 77 10.41 8.93 1.18
C PRO A 77 9.01 8.53 0.70
N ALA A 78 8.01 9.01 1.40
CA ALA A 78 6.61 8.79 1.08
C ALA A 78 5.87 10.12 1.17
N GLU A 79 4.69 10.21 0.53
CA GLU A 79 3.87 11.41 0.52
C GLU A 79 2.61 11.19 1.34
N LEU A 80 2.44 11.99 2.39
CA LEU A 80 1.24 11.97 3.23
C LEU A 80 0.48 13.29 3.01
N ASP A 81 -0.73 13.19 2.47
CA ASP A 81 -1.62 14.34 2.28
C ASP A 81 -2.70 14.30 3.34
N ILE A 82 -2.69 15.29 4.23
CA ILE A 82 -3.68 15.39 5.31
C ILE A 82 -4.99 15.92 4.73
N LEU A 83 -6.04 15.10 4.78
CA LEU A 83 -7.36 15.44 4.24
C LEU A 83 -8.30 16.00 5.30
N GLY A 84 -8.08 15.66 6.55
CA GLY A 84 -8.89 16.08 7.69
C GLY A 84 -8.14 15.80 8.97
N GLU A 85 -8.78 16.00 10.12
CA GLU A 85 -8.10 15.85 11.41
C GLU A 85 -7.53 14.45 11.61
N ARG A 86 -8.25 13.41 11.16
CA ARG A 86 -7.90 12.00 11.39
C ARG A 86 -7.91 11.19 10.10
N VAL A 87 -7.82 11.84 8.96
CA VAL A 87 -7.86 11.17 7.65
C VAL A 87 -6.77 11.73 6.77
N ALA A 88 -6.05 10.85 6.08
CA ALA A 88 -5.00 11.24 5.14
C ALA A 88 -4.94 10.27 3.96
N ARG A 89 -4.32 10.73 2.87
CA ARG A 89 -3.89 9.86 1.77
C ARG A 89 -2.39 9.64 1.88
N LEU A 90 -1.96 8.42 1.65
CA LEU A 90 -0.56 8.05 1.71
C LEU A 90 -0.13 7.42 0.39
N LYS A 91 0.98 7.90 -0.18
CA LYS A 91 1.62 7.34 -1.36
C LYS A 91 2.99 6.83 -0.95
N ILE A 92 3.22 5.52 -1.11
CA ILE A 92 4.41 4.84 -0.64
C ILE A 92 4.86 3.80 -1.66
N CYS A 93 6.17 3.56 -1.78
CA CYS A 93 6.73 2.62 -2.76
C CYS A 93 7.48 1.45 -2.13
N GLU A 94 7.29 1.21 -0.85
CA GLU A 94 7.84 0.04 -0.18
C GLU A 94 6.82 -0.53 0.80
N GLY A 95 6.97 -1.79 1.19
CA GLY A 95 6.03 -2.45 2.07
C GLY A 95 6.72 -3.16 3.23
N ARG A 96 7.43 -2.41 4.07
CA ARG A 96 8.02 -2.99 5.26
C ARG A 96 6.94 -3.42 6.23
N TYR A 97 7.24 -4.41 7.06
CA TYR A 97 6.29 -4.95 8.04
C TYR A 97 5.66 -3.84 8.87
N HIS A 98 4.34 -3.70 8.77
CA HIS A 98 3.52 -2.70 9.48
C HIS A 98 4.11 -1.27 9.44
N GLN A 99 4.71 -0.89 8.30
CA GLN A 99 5.45 0.38 8.18
C GLN A 99 4.59 1.59 8.51
N VAL A 100 3.37 1.68 7.96
CA VAL A 100 2.48 2.84 8.19
C VAL A 100 2.10 2.91 9.67
N LYS A 101 1.72 1.78 10.24
CA LYS A 101 1.33 1.69 11.65
C LYS A 101 2.49 2.05 12.57
N ARG A 102 3.68 1.52 12.30
CA ARG A 102 4.88 1.77 13.10
C ARG A 102 5.33 3.22 13.03
N THR A 103 5.27 3.84 11.85
CA THR A 103 5.66 5.24 11.67
C THR A 103 4.74 6.16 12.47
N LEU A 104 3.41 5.94 12.41
CA LEU A 104 2.46 6.74 13.17
C LEU A 104 2.52 6.44 14.69
N ALA A 105 2.74 5.18 15.05
CA ALA A 105 2.87 4.79 16.45
C ALA A 105 4.07 5.50 17.14
N ALA A 106 5.17 5.68 16.40
CA ALA A 106 6.33 6.42 16.89
C ALA A 106 6.00 7.89 17.17
N ARG A 107 4.90 8.39 16.67
CA ARG A 107 4.38 9.75 16.90
C ARG A 107 3.26 9.80 17.93
N GLY A 108 2.99 8.70 18.61
CA GLY A 108 1.91 8.64 19.58
C GLY A 108 0.53 8.52 18.96
N ASN A 109 0.44 8.15 17.68
CA ASN A 109 -0.84 7.97 16.99
C ASN A 109 -1.06 6.50 16.63
N LYS A 110 -2.31 6.14 16.40
CA LYS A 110 -2.69 4.78 16.06
C LYS A 110 -3.50 4.78 14.77
N VAL A 111 -3.15 3.90 13.83
CA VAL A 111 -3.94 3.66 12.63
C VAL A 111 -5.16 2.82 13.02
N VAL A 112 -6.36 3.33 12.75
CA VAL A 112 -7.62 2.62 12.99
C VAL A 112 -8.27 2.14 11.70
N GLY A 113 -7.83 2.63 10.54
CA GLY A 113 -8.28 2.16 9.24
C GLY A 113 -7.19 2.38 8.20
N LEU A 114 -6.99 1.40 7.35
CA LEU A 114 -6.03 1.46 6.25
C LEU A 114 -6.63 0.73 5.04
N HIS A 115 -6.76 1.46 3.91
CA HIS A 115 -7.43 0.96 2.72
C HIS A 115 -6.58 1.25 1.48
N ARG A 116 -6.10 0.21 0.81
CA ARG A 116 -5.28 0.38 -0.39
C ARG A 116 -6.18 0.56 -1.61
N VAL A 117 -6.01 1.68 -2.32
CA VAL A 117 -6.86 2.05 -3.45
C VAL A 117 -6.16 1.99 -4.79
N GLN A 118 -4.82 1.93 -4.81
CA GLN A 118 -4.06 1.95 -6.06
C GLN A 118 -2.71 1.27 -5.90
N ILE A 119 -2.29 0.55 -6.92
CA ILE A 119 -0.94 -0.02 -7.05
C ILE A 119 -0.45 0.32 -8.45
N GLY A 120 0.60 1.15 -8.55
CA GLY A 120 1.05 1.68 -9.84
C GLY A 120 -0.09 2.45 -10.49
N ASP A 121 -0.42 2.11 -11.73
CA ASP A 121 -1.55 2.70 -12.46
C ASP A 121 -2.85 1.92 -12.30
N ILE A 122 -2.83 0.83 -11.53
CA ILE A 122 -4.01 -0.01 -11.30
C ILE A 122 -4.81 0.56 -10.13
N VAL A 123 -6.02 1.03 -10.42
CA VAL A 123 -6.92 1.64 -9.44
C VAL A 123 -8.03 0.65 -9.09
N LEU A 124 -8.35 0.56 -7.80
CA LEU A 124 -9.49 -0.25 -7.33
C LEU A 124 -10.79 0.33 -7.89
N ASP A 125 -11.55 -0.48 -8.62
CA ASP A 125 -12.83 -0.06 -9.20
C ASP A 125 -13.86 0.19 -8.09
N ALA A 126 -14.56 1.32 -8.18
CA ALA A 126 -15.64 1.64 -7.25
C ALA A 126 -16.80 0.64 -7.32
N ASP A 127 -16.98 0.01 -8.49
CA ASP A 127 -18.07 -0.96 -8.71
C ASP A 127 -17.74 -2.37 -8.21
N LEU A 128 -16.50 -2.60 -7.79
CA LEU A 128 -16.05 -3.91 -7.33
C LEU A 128 -16.29 -4.01 -5.82
N ALA A 129 -17.22 -4.87 -5.42
CA ALA A 129 -17.55 -5.09 -4.02
C ALA A 129 -16.51 -5.98 -3.33
N PRO A 130 -16.38 -5.92 -1.99
CA PRO A 130 -15.47 -6.81 -1.29
C PRO A 130 -15.68 -8.28 -1.66
N GLY A 131 -14.59 -8.99 -1.93
CA GLY A 131 -14.63 -10.38 -2.36
C GLY A 131 -14.82 -10.58 -3.85
N GLU A 132 -15.18 -9.54 -4.58
CA GLU A 132 -15.29 -9.61 -6.04
C GLU A 132 -13.94 -9.42 -6.72
N PHE A 133 -13.82 -9.92 -7.95
CA PHE A 133 -12.59 -9.78 -8.73
C PHE A 133 -12.90 -9.56 -10.21
N ARG A 134 -11.93 -9.03 -10.93
CA ARG A 134 -11.91 -8.95 -12.38
C ARG A 134 -10.51 -9.23 -12.91
N ALA A 135 -10.42 -9.57 -14.19
CA ALA A 135 -9.13 -9.65 -14.85
C ALA A 135 -8.58 -8.25 -15.12
N LEU A 136 -7.25 -8.09 -15.03
CA LEU A 136 -6.60 -6.86 -15.45
C LEU A 136 -6.56 -6.74 -16.95
N THR A 137 -6.61 -5.52 -17.46
CA THR A 137 -6.40 -5.26 -18.89
C THR A 137 -4.92 -5.42 -19.25
N GLU A 138 -4.63 -5.61 -20.53
CA GLU A 138 -3.25 -5.67 -21.01
C GLU A 138 -2.49 -4.39 -20.67
N GLU A 139 -3.14 -3.23 -20.76
CA GLU A 139 -2.54 -1.94 -20.43
C GLU A 139 -2.18 -1.84 -18.94
N GLU A 140 -3.05 -2.34 -18.06
CA GLU A 140 -2.79 -2.36 -16.63
C GLU A 140 -1.59 -3.24 -16.29
N VAL A 141 -1.51 -4.41 -16.90
CA VAL A 141 -0.38 -5.32 -16.71
C VAL A 141 0.92 -4.71 -17.23
N ALA A 142 0.88 -4.09 -18.40
CA ALA A 142 2.06 -3.49 -19.02
C ALA A 142 2.59 -2.26 -18.28
N GLY A 143 1.74 -1.59 -17.49
CA GLY A 143 2.11 -0.39 -16.74
C GLY A 143 2.94 -0.64 -15.47
N ILE A 144 3.14 -1.91 -15.11
CA ILE A 144 3.93 -2.26 -13.93
C ILE A 144 5.42 -2.46 -14.29
#